data_067a1aa72f4c5aa2c78c1e55b7ec7b58
#
_entry.id   067a1aa72f4c5aa2c78c1e55b7ec7b58
#
_cell.length_a   1.000
_cell.length_b   1.000
_cell.length_c   1.000
_cell.angle_alpha   90.00
_cell.angle_beta   90.00
_cell.angle_gamma   90.00
#
_symmetry.space_group_name_H-M   'P 1'
#
loop_
_entity.id
_entity.type
_entity.pdbx_description
1 polymer ?
#
loop_
_entity_poly.entity_id
_entity_poly.type
_entity_poly.pdbx_seq_one_letter_code
_entity_poly.pdbx_strand_id
1 'polypeptide(L)'
;MDIKFSGSDAGGFQFDPNAAPKPKRERKPRKSIGSKGGRIAVNTLVTLLVGAVFFYVQMPAINLHAEEFYGFVLLLCVTYCICALFTSGFQGTGAKGYFTFVKKQCTVPFIVMALMIVTALVGALTSWVVLRAKDYQALLPIDSGSFASEIEEVSYDRIPMLDRDSAEKLGDRKLGELADMVSQFEVAENYTQINYHGRPVRVTPLRYGDIIKWFNNRSEGLPAYLIIDMVTQNVEVVRLDEGMKYTTAEHFSRNLYRHLRFAYPTYMFEEPVFEINEDGTPYWVCAKKEKAIGLFGGTDNHGAVLVNAITGESEYYEEPPAWVDHVYSAELIIEQYDYYGQYHNGFWNSIFGQRDVTVTTDGYNYLAEGDDVYLYTGVTSVGGDESNIGFLLSNQRTKETKYYPCAGATEYSAMDSAEGQVQNLRYNATFPLLLNIAEQPTYFMALKDASELVKMYAMVNVNQYQIVAIGATVADCEANYRQMLLKNNLISDDQGSIDVTPSDYKSVEGTIAEIRTAVVDGNSIYFLRFDGKSAFSVRMSAAEVAYAPLLNVGDRVCVYYRDGYVTENWIEASDVELLDGSAQSAPPVETSVSTEDSADPVENAQKMP
;
A
#
# COMPACT_ATOMS: atom_id res chain seq x y z
N MET A 1 -35.58 -19.55 53.69
CA MET A 1 -36.45 -18.41 53.30
C MET A 1 -37.33 -18.93 52.18
N ASP A 2 -38.47 -19.46 52.57
CA ASP A 2 -39.39 -20.14 51.68
C ASP A 2 -40.27 -19.14 50.93
N ILE A 3 -40.22 -19.17 49.61
CA ILE A 3 -41.15 -18.41 48.79
C ILE A 3 -42.22 -19.39 48.25
N LYS A 4 -43.44 -19.27 48.82
CA LYS A 4 -44.61 -19.98 48.39
C LYS A 4 -45.08 -19.43 47.01
N PHE A 5 -45.11 -20.29 45.99
CA PHE A 5 -45.87 -20.04 44.79
C PHE A 5 -47.36 -20.37 45.04
N SER A 6 -48.22 -19.35 44.98
CA SER A 6 -49.66 -19.47 44.95
C SER A 6 -50.06 -19.79 43.50
N GLY A 7 -50.72 -20.93 43.32
CA GLY A 7 -51.34 -21.27 42.03
C GLY A 7 -52.64 -20.47 41.83
N SER A 8 -52.84 -20.00 40.61
CA SER A 8 -54.12 -19.51 40.15
C SER A 8 -54.40 -20.00 38.73
N ASP A 9 -55.46 -20.78 38.64
CA ASP A 9 -56.42 -20.94 37.53
C ASP A 9 -55.87 -21.21 36.11
N ALA A 10 -55.83 -22.49 35.81
CA ALA A 10 -55.91 -23.02 34.45
C ALA A 10 -57.32 -22.80 33.90
N GLY A 11 -57.53 -21.69 33.20
CA GLY A 11 -58.74 -21.49 32.37
C GLY A 11 -58.69 -22.40 31.15
N GLY A 12 -59.40 -23.53 31.23
CA GLY A 12 -59.53 -24.47 30.12
C GLY A 12 -60.18 -23.80 28.90
N PHE A 13 -59.49 -23.81 27.77
CA PHE A 13 -60.07 -23.47 26.47
C PHE A 13 -61.09 -24.54 26.12
N GLN A 14 -62.40 -24.26 26.36
CA GLN A 14 -63.49 -25.06 25.81
C GLN A 14 -63.59 -24.75 24.31
N PHE A 15 -63.33 -25.73 23.48
CA PHE A 15 -63.54 -25.70 22.04
C PHE A 15 -65.05 -25.92 21.84
N ASP A 16 -65.77 -24.89 21.48
CA ASP A 16 -67.18 -25.00 21.07
C ASP A 16 -67.27 -25.29 19.56
N PRO A 17 -67.61 -26.53 19.14
CA PRO A 17 -67.62 -26.91 17.74
C PRO A 17 -68.75 -26.21 16.92
N ASN A 18 -69.64 -25.48 17.55
CA ASN A 18 -70.76 -24.75 16.90
C ASN A 18 -70.57 -23.22 16.95
N ALA A 19 -69.42 -22.74 17.37
CA ALA A 19 -69.17 -21.30 17.32
C ALA A 19 -69.14 -20.82 15.85
N ALA A 20 -70.11 -20.07 15.46
CA ALA A 20 -70.14 -19.43 14.14
C ALA A 20 -68.83 -18.65 13.90
N PRO A 21 -68.23 -18.74 12.72
CA PRO A 21 -66.98 -18.04 12.43
C PRO A 21 -67.16 -16.55 12.66
N LYS A 22 -66.36 -15.96 13.59
CA LYS A 22 -66.40 -14.51 13.86
C LYS A 22 -66.37 -13.77 12.53
N PRO A 23 -67.33 -12.84 12.26
CA PRO A 23 -67.28 -12.13 10.99
C PRO A 23 -65.93 -11.48 10.79
N LYS A 24 -65.30 -11.77 9.66
CA LYS A 24 -64.02 -11.11 9.26
C LYS A 24 -64.33 -9.61 9.30
N ARG A 25 -63.64 -8.91 10.23
CA ARG A 25 -63.71 -7.45 10.36
C ARG A 25 -63.49 -6.85 8.98
N GLU A 26 -64.53 -6.35 8.33
CA GLU A 26 -64.43 -5.66 7.05
C GLU A 26 -63.48 -4.48 7.25
N ARG A 27 -62.29 -4.54 6.68
CA ARG A 27 -61.38 -3.41 6.68
C ARG A 27 -62.01 -2.30 5.85
N LYS A 28 -62.34 -1.18 6.50
CA LYS A 28 -62.86 0.00 5.81
C LYS A 28 -61.96 0.32 4.60
N PRO A 29 -62.54 0.61 3.42
CA PRO A 29 -61.80 0.92 2.24
C PRO A 29 -60.88 2.12 2.49
N ARG A 30 -59.58 1.95 2.31
CA ARG A 30 -58.64 3.07 2.30
C ARG A 30 -58.97 3.93 1.08
N LYS A 31 -59.28 5.21 1.30
CA LYS A 31 -59.50 6.16 0.20
C LYS A 31 -58.18 6.44 -0.49
N SER A 32 -58.16 6.47 -1.82
CA SER A 32 -57.03 6.94 -2.59
C SER A 32 -56.76 8.41 -2.30
N ILE A 33 -55.47 8.79 -2.25
CA ILE A 33 -55.06 10.17 -2.00
C ILE A 33 -55.14 10.96 -3.32
N GLY A 34 -56.02 11.96 -3.40
CA GLY A 34 -56.09 12.92 -4.50
C GLY A 34 -56.43 12.35 -5.91
N SER A 35 -56.19 13.15 -6.93
CA SER A 35 -56.31 12.78 -8.34
C SER A 35 -55.18 11.85 -8.81
N LYS A 36 -55.34 11.19 -9.98
CA LYS A 36 -54.31 10.33 -10.56
C LYS A 36 -52.98 11.09 -10.77
N GLY A 37 -53.04 12.32 -11.28
CA GLY A 37 -51.87 13.17 -11.47
C GLY A 37 -51.19 13.56 -10.15
N GLY A 38 -51.98 13.90 -9.12
CA GLY A 38 -51.46 14.23 -7.78
C GLY A 38 -50.75 13.05 -7.12
N ARG A 39 -51.26 11.80 -7.30
CA ARG A 39 -50.57 10.59 -6.80
C ARG A 39 -49.23 10.36 -7.49
N ILE A 40 -49.19 10.49 -8.82
CA ILE A 40 -47.92 10.35 -9.59
C ILE A 40 -46.93 11.40 -9.09
N ALA A 41 -47.36 12.66 -8.95
CA ALA A 41 -46.46 13.72 -8.48
C ALA A 41 -45.90 13.44 -7.07
N VAL A 42 -46.75 13.01 -6.12
CA VAL A 42 -46.31 12.67 -4.75
C VAL A 42 -45.37 11.47 -4.76
N ASN A 43 -45.70 10.39 -5.51
CA ASN A 43 -44.85 9.22 -5.59
C ASN A 43 -43.48 9.57 -6.18
N THR A 44 -43.46 10.35 -7.27
CA THR A 44 -42.21 10.80 -7.91
C THR A 44 -41.41 11.69 -6.97
N LEU A 45 -42.03 12.65 -6.29
CA LEU A 45 -41.34 13.52 -5.34
C LEU A 45 -40.67 12.72 -4.20
N VAL A 46 -41.41 11.78 -3.59
CA VAL A 46 -40.87 10.93 -2.52
C VAL A 46 -39.75 10.07 -3.05
N THR A 47 -39.89 9.49 -4.25
CA THR A 47 -38.86 8.69 -4.88
C THR A 47 -37.59 9.52 -5.13
N LEU A 48 -37.72 10.74 -5.64
CA LEU A 48 -36.58 11.64 -5.86
C LEU A 48 -35.90 12.05 -4.54
N LEU A 49 -36.68 12.31 -3.49
CA LEU A 49 -36.13 12.62 -2.17
C LEU A 49 -35.34 11.45 -1.60
N VAL A 50 -35.90 10.23 -1.65
CA VAL A 50 -35.18 9.01 -1.22
C VAL A 50 -33.96 8.78 -2.08
N GLY A 51 -34.07 8.98 -3.40
CA GLY A 51 -32.96 8.88 -4.33
C GLY A 51 -31.84 9.89 -4.04
N ALA A 52 -32.20 11.14 -3.76
CA ALA A 52 -31.22 12.18 -3.42
C ALA A 52 -30.47 11.86 -2.11
N VAL A 53 -31.21 11.38 -1.08
CA VAL A 53 -30.57 10.96 0.18
C VAL A 53 -29.64 9.75 -0.05
N PHE A 54 -30.12 8.75 -0.80
CA PHE A 54 -29.31 7.58 -1.12
C PHE A 54 -28.07 7.95 -1.92
N PHE A 55 -28.22 8.79 -2.96
CA PHE A 55 -27.09 9.27 -3.77
C PHE A 55 -26.07 10.04 -2.93
N TYR A 56 -26.55 10.88 -2.00
CA TYR A 56 -25.67 11.64 -1.12
C TYR A 56 -24.88 10.74 -0.14
N VAL A 57 -25.47 9.64 0.32
CA VAL A 57 -24.86 8.73 1.31
C VAL A 57 -24.01 7.65 0.65
N GLN A 58 -24.54 6.98 -0.39
CA GLN A 58 -23.89 5.84 -1.03
C GLN A 58 -23.03 6.22 -2.24
N MET A 59 -23.27 7.39 -2.82
CA MET A 59 -22.47 7.96 -3.92
C MET A 59 -22.29 7.01 -5.12
N PRO A 60 -23.33 6.33 -5.64
CA PRO A 60 -23.18 5.45 -6.78
C PRO A 60 -22.76 6.22 -8.04
N ALA A 61 -21.89 5.65 -8.85
CA ALA A 61 -21.58 6.20 -10.16
C ALA A 61 -22.80 6.10 -11.08
N ILE A 62 -23.15 7.19 -11.77
CA ILE A 62 -24.24 7.18 -12.76
C ILE A 62 -23.68 6.67 -14.09
N ASN A 63 -23.36 5.38 -14.14
CA ASN A 63 -22.70 4.73 -15.25
C ASN A 63 -23.24 3.31 -15.44
N LEU A 64 -23.53 2.92 -16.67
CA LEU A 64 -24.03 1.58 -16.98
C LEU A 64 -23.01 0.46 -16.74
N HIS A 65 -21.74 0.81 -16.67
CA HIS A 65 -20.66 -0.12 -16.34
C HIS A 65 -20.49 -0.33 -14.82
N ALA A 66 -21.11 0.52 -13.99
CA ALA A 66 -21.06 0.45 -12.54
C ALA A 66 -22.20 -0.43 -11.99
N GLU A 67 -21.86 -1.46 -11.22
CA GLU A 67 -22.87 -2.37 -10.64
C GLU A 67 -23.80 -1.66 -9.65
N GLU A 68 -23.26 -0.73 -8.86
CA GLU A 68 -24.02 0.08 -7.91
C GLU A 68 -25.11 0.94 -8.56
N PHE A 69 -24.96 1.29 -9.86
CA PHE A 69 -25.98 2.02 -10.61
C PHE A 69 -27.27 1.23 -10.75
N TYR A 70 -27.17 -0.08 -10.98
CA TYR A 70 -28.34 -0.96 -11.08
C TYR A 70 -29.08 -1.04 -9.75
N GLY A 71 -28.34 -1.16 -8.65
CA GLY A 71 -28.89 -1.11 -7.29
C GLY A 71 -29.62 0.21 -7.00
N PHE A 72 -29.04 1.33 -7.42
CA PHE A 72 -29.64 2.65 -7.27
C PHE A 72 -30.96 2.79 -8.04
N VAL A 73 -30.97 2.42 -9.33
CA VAL A 73 -32.19 2.46 -10.15
C VAL A 73 -33.27 1.51 -9.61
N LEU A 74 -32.87 0.32 -9.17
CA LEU A 74 -33.79 -0.64 -8.54
C LEU A 74 -34.43 -0.05 -7.27
N LEU A 75 -33.63 0.60 -6.41
CA LEU A 75 -34.13 1.30 -5.22
C LEU A 75 -35.19 2.36 -5.58
N LEU A 76 -34.94 3.18 -6.60
CA LEU A 76 -35.88 4.18 -7.07
C LEU A 76 -37.19 3.54 -7.52
N CYS A 77 -37.11 2.48 -8.32
CA CYS A 77 -38.29 1.76 -8.81
C CYS A 77 -39.10 1.12 -7.69
N VAL A 78 -38.41 0.47 -6.73
CA VAL A 78 -39.06 -0.16 -5.58
C VAL A 78 -39.73 0.90 -4.69
N THR A 79 -39.02 2.00 -4.41
CA THR A 79 -39.58 3.12 -3.63
C THR A 79 -40.84 3.68 -4.26
N TYR A 80 -40.82 3.91 -5.57
CA TYR A 80 -42.00 4.37 -6.30
C TYR A 80 -43.17 3.36 -6.17
N CYS A 81 -42.94 2.08 -6.33
CA CYS A 81 -43.96 1.02 -6.20
C CYS A 81 -44.55 0.97 -4.78
N ILE A 82 -43.71 1.11 -3.75
CA ILE A 82 -44.15 1.19 -2.35
C ILE A 82 -45.02 2.43 -2.14
N CYS A 83 -44.58 3.60 -2.60
CA CYS A 83 -45.39 4.82 -2.53
C CYS A 83 -46.76 4.67 -3.24
N ALA A 84 -46.76 4.03 -4.42
CA ALA A 84 -47.97 3.78 -5.18
C ALA A 84 -48.95 2.85 -4.42
N LEU A 85 -48.46 1.86 -3.66
CA LEU A 85 -49.32 1.03 -2.78
C LEU A 85 -50.06 1.87 -1.74
N PHE A 86 -49.37 2.81 -1.10
CA PHE A 86 -49.96 3.66 -0.07
C PHE A 86 -50.92 4.71 -0.64
N THR A 87 -50.55 5.37 -1.74
CA THR A 87 -51.31 6.49 -2.31
C THR A 87 -52.51 6.05 -3.13
N SER A 88 -52.48 4.85 -3.73
CA SER A 88 -53.60 4.32 -4.55
C SER A 88 -54.76 3.81 -3.74
N GLY A 89 -54.59 3.60 -2.41
CA GLY A 89 -55.60 2.95 -1.59
C GLY A 89 -55.84 1.47 -1.93
N PHE A 90 -54.84 0.81 -2.50
CA PHE A 90 -54.89 -0.58 -2.94
C PHE A 90 -55.29 -1.54 -1.80
N GLN A 91 -56.33 -2.34 -2.03
CA GLN A 91 -56.83 -3.37 -1.11
C GLN A 91 -57.03 -4.73 -1.81
N GLY A 92 -56.38 -4.92 -2.95
CA GLY A 92 -56.52 -6.14 -3.74
C GLY A 92 -56.04 -7.39 -3.00
N THR A 93 -56.82 -8.43 -3.04
CA THR A 93 -56.47 -9.77 -2.59
C THR A 93 -56.36 -10.70 -3.79
N GLY A 94 -55.27 -11.46 -3.90
CA GLY A 94 -55.04 -12.41 -4.97
C GLY A 94 -54.34 -11.86 -6.22
N ALA A 95 -53.83 -12.77 -7.06
CA ALA A 95 -52.96 -12.46 -8.20
C ALA A 95 -53.60 -11.46 -9.21
N LYS A 96 -54.90 -11.57 -9.48
CA LYS A 96 -55.58 -10.64 -10.40
C LYS A 96 -55.61 -9.21 -9.89
N GLY A 97 -55.78 -9.01 -8.57
CA GLY A 97 -55.78 -7.68 -7.97
C GLY A 97 -54.41 -7.02 -8.07
N TYR A 98 -53.36 -7.75 -7.75
CA TYR A 98 -51.95 -7.27 -7.88
C TYR A 98 -51.62 -6.97 -9.33
N PHE A 99 -51.95 -7.84 -10.27
CA PHE A 99 -51.69 -7.60 -11.70
C PHE A 99 -52.36 -6.32 -12.21
N THR A 100 -53.62 -6.09 -11.81
CA THR A 100 -54.37 -4.86 -12.18
C THR A 100 -53.73 -3.61 -11.57
N PHE A 101 -53.25 -3.69 -10.33
CA PHE A 101 -52.52 -2.61 -9.66
C PHE A 101 -51.23 -2.29 -10.39
N VAL A 102 -50.36 -3.28 -10.65
CA VAL A 102 -49.09 -3.11 -11.37
C VAL A 102 -49.34 -2.48 -12.73
N LYS A 103 -50.29 -3.00 -13.52
CA LYS A 103 -50.66 -2.46 -14.85
C LYS A 103 -51.13 -1.00 -14.80
N LYS A 104 -51.78 -0.56 -13.74
CA LYS A 104 -52.34 0.80 -13.65
C LYS A 104 -51.43 1.83 -12.99
N GLN A 105 -50.52 1.42 -12.09
CA GLN A 105 -49.79 2.32 -11.22
C GLN A 105 -48.26 2.15 -11.32
N CYS A 106 -47.78 0.95 -11.60
CA CYS A 106 -46.36 0.62 -11.55
C CYS A 106 -45.78 0.13 -12.89
N THR A 107 -46.48 0.34 -14.01
CA THR A 107 -46.04 -0.13 -15.36
C THR A 107 -44.65 0.42 -15.69
N VAL A 108 -44.42 1.73 -15.51
CA VAL A 108 -43.13 2.37 -15.84
C VAL A 108 -42.01 1.82 -14.98
N PRO A 109 -42.08 1.81 -13.63
CA PRO A 109 -41.02 1.18 -12.81
C PRO A 109 -40.73 -0.27 -13.19
N PHE A 110 -41.75 -1.08 -13.46
CA PHE A 110 -41.55 -2.49 -13.86
C PHE A 110 -40.88 -2.63 -15.25
N ILE A 111 -41.19 -1.74 -16.20
CA ILE A 111 -40.49 -1.71 -17.50
C ILE A 111 -39.01 -1.33 -17.29
N VAL A 112 -38.74 -0.30 -16.47
CA VAL A 112 -37.38 0.12 -16.15
C VAL A 112 -36.61 -1.01 -15.47
N MET A 113 -37.17 -1.67 -14.45
CA MET A 113 -36.56 -2.82 -13.78
C MET A 113 -36.28 -3.96 -14.78
N ALA A 114 -37.23 -4.30 -15.65
CA ALA A 114 -37.05 -5.33 -16.66
C ALA A 114 -35.92 -4.97 -17.63
N LEU A 115 -35.88 -3.71 -18.07
CA LEU A 115 -34.82 -3.22 -18.96
C LEU A 115 -33.46 -3.32 -18.28
N MET A 116 -33.32 -2.88 -17.02
CA MET A 116 -32.09 -2.97 -16.25
C MET A 116 -31.63 -4.42 -16.07
N ILE A 117 -32.56 -5.34 -15.77
CA ILE A 117 -32.26 -6.77 -15.66
C ILE A 117 -31.76 -7.33 -16.99
N VAL A 118 -32.42 -7.01 -18.09
CA VAL A 118 -31.99 -7.45 -19.43
C VAL A 118 -30.62 -6.88 -19.78
N THR A 119 -30.39 -5.59 -19.50
CA THR A 119 -29.08 -4.95 -19.73
C THR A 119 -27.99 -5.63 -18.89
N ALA A 120 -28.26 -5.91 -17.61
CA ALA A 120 -27.32 -6.60 -16.75
C ALA A 120 -26.99 -8.03 -17.23
N LEU A 121 -28.01 -8.79 -17.67
CA LEU A 121 -27.82 -10.15 -18.21
C LEU A 121 -27.02 -10.14 -19.52
N VAL A 122 -27.35 -9.23 -20.44
CA VAL A 122 -26.58 -9.06 -21.70
C VAL A 122 -25.17 -8.60 -21.38
N GLY A 123 -25.02 -7.66 -20.45
CA GLY A 123 -23.73 -7.17 -19.97
C GLY A 123 -22.86 -8.31 -19.42
N ALA A 124 -23.39 -9.11 -18.51
CA ALA A 124 -22.69 -10.27 -17.94
C ALA A 124 -22.29 -11.28 -19.02
N LEU A 125 -23.18 -11.56 -20.00
CA LEU A 125 -22.88 -12.48 -21.11
C LEU A 125 -21.77 -11.94 -22.02
N THR A 126 -21.82 -10.65 -22.37
CA THR A 126 -20.82 -10.02 -23.24
C THR A 126 -19.47 -9.81 -22.58
N SER A 127 -19.43 -9.80 -21.25
CA SER A 127 -18.22 -9.70 -20.44
C SER A 127 -17.68 -11.07 -19.97
N TRP A 128 -18.37 -12.16 -20.34
CA TRP A 128 -18.01 -13.47 -19.82
C TRP A 128 -16.69 -13.98 -20.37
N VAL A 129 -15.76 -14.29 -19.48
CA VAL A 129 -14.39 -14.75 -19.80
C VAL A 129 -14.37 -15.90 -20.80
N VAL A 130 -15.30 -16.88 -20.68
CA VAL A 130 -15.38 -18.03 -21.61
C VAL A 130 -15.48 -17.60 -23.07
N LEU A 131 -16.19 -16.48 -23.32
CA LEU A 131 -16.40 -15.95 -24.67
C LEU A 131 -15.34 -14.94 -25.09
N ARG A 132 -14.66 -14.33 -24.13
CA ARG A 132 -13.78 -13.16 -24.32
C ARG A 132 -12.35 -13.38 -23.82
N ALA A 133 -11.94 -14.64 -23.62
CA ALA A 133 -10.62 -14.98 -23.06
C ALA A 133 -9.45 -14.27 -23.76
N LYS A 134 -9.51 -14.10 -25.09
CA LYS A 134 -8.49 -13.38 -25.85
C LYS A 134 -8.45 -11.88 -25.55
N ASP A 135 -9.61 -11.28 -25.28
CA ASP A 135 -9.68 -9.85 -24.95
C ASP A 135 -9.14 -9.62 -23.53
N TYR A 136 -9.44 -10.53 -22.59
CA TYR A 136 -8.87 -10.51 -21.24
C TYR A 136 -7.35 -10.68 -21.27
N GLN A 137 -6.83 -11.60 -22.08
CA GLN A 137 -5.39 -11.79 -22.27
C GLN A 137 -4.70 -10.52 -22.83
N ALA A 138 -5.41 -9.74 -23.64
CA ALA A 138 -4.85 -8.56 -24.30
C ALA A 138 -4.92 -7.27 -23.46
N LEU A 139 -5.46 -7.32 -22.22
CA LEU A 139 -5.60 -6.14 -21.36
C LEU A 139 -4.26 -5.54 -20.94
N LEU A 140 -3.25 -6.38 -20.73
CA LEU A 140 -1.89 -5.99 -20.36
C LEU A 140 -0.93 -6.36 -21.50
N PRO A 141 -0.47 -5.38 -22.30
CA PRO A 141 0.63 -5.59 -23.22
C PRO A 141 1.91 -5.85 -22.44
N ILE A 142 2.64 -6.91 -22.76
CA ILE A 142 3.84 -7.31 -22.02
C ILE A 142 4.98 -7.49 -23.00
N ASP A 143 6.05 -6.75 -22.79
CA ASP A 143 7.31 -6.91 -23.50
C ASP A 143 8.26 -7.81 -22.70
N SER A 144 9.17 -8.50 -23.38
CA SER A 144 10.21 -9.31 -22.74
C SER A 144 11.51 -8.54 -22.70
N GLY A 145 12.13 -8.47 -21.52
CA GLY A 145 13.41 -7.82 -21.29
C GLY A 145 14.51 -8.78 -20.84
N SER A 146 15.74 -8.26 -20.73
CA SER A 146 16.87 -8.94 -20.11
C SER A 146 17.22 -8.24 -18.79
N PHE A 147 17.02 -8.92 -17.66
CA PHE A 147 17.16 -8.34 -16.33
C PHE A 147 18.53 -7.67 -16.13
N ALA A 148 19.63 -8.40 -16.38
CA ALA A 148 20.98 -7.93 -16.15
C ALA A 148 21.40 -6.71 -17.00
N SER A 149 20.76 -6.51 -18.17
CA SER A 149 21.13 -5.41 -19.08
C SER A 149 20.21 -4.20 -19.02
N GLU A 150 19.01 -4.35 -18.48
CA GLU A 150 18.01 -3.28 -18.45
C GLU A 150 17.76 -2.71 -17.06
N ILE A 151 17.91 -3.53 -16.01
CA ILE A 151 17.78 -3.06 -14.64
C ILE A 151 19.12 -2.57 -14.14
N GLU A 152 19.19 -1.29 -13.83
CA GLU A 152 20.42 -0.68 -13.32
C GLU A 152 20.81 -1.26 -11.95
N GLU A 153 22.10 -1.34 -11.71
CA GLU A 153 22.61 -1.69 -10.39
C GLU A 153 22.35 -0.54 -9.42
N VAL A 154 21.65 -0.84 -8.33
CA VAL A 154 21.32 0.16 -7.31
C VAL A 154 22.46 0.21 -6.28
N SER A 155 23.01 1.40 -6.05
CA SER A 155 23.99 1.60 -4.98
C SER A 155 23.37 1.34 -3.60
N TYR A 156 24.12 0.72 -2.68
CA TYR A 156 23.66 0.34 -1.35
C TYR A 156 23.03 1.49 -0.55
N ASP A 157 23.44 2.73 -0.81
CA ASP A 157 22.93 3.94 -0.16
C ASP A 157 21.61 4.47 -0.74
N ARG A 158 21.08 3.82 -1.78
CA ARG A 158 19.79 4.11 -2.41
C ARG A 158 18.77 2.99 -2.25
N ILE A 159 19.16 1.87 -1.66
CA ILE A 159 18.26 0.72 -1.46
C ILE A 159 17.20 1.09 -0.42
N PRO A 160 15.90 1.03 -0.77
CA PRO A 160 14.82 1.27 0.19
C PRO A 160 14.82 0.18 1.26
N MET A 161 15.00 0.58 2.52
CA MET A 161 15.10 -0.35 3.65
C MET A 161 13.79 -0.49 4.43
N LEU A 162 12.81 0.39 4.15
CA LEU A 162 11.64 0.58 4.98
C LEU A 162 10.38 0.04 4.31
N ASP A 163 9.79 -0.99 4.88
CA ASP A 163 8.47 -1.45 4.49
C ASP A 163 7.36 -0.56 5.07
N ARG A 164 6.10 -0.84 4.68
CA ARG A 164 4.94 -0.06 5.11
C ARG A 164 4.75 -0.08 6.63
N ASP A 165 4.85 -1.26 7.27
CA ASP A 165 4.56 -1.42 8.70
C ASP A 165 5.60 -0.70 9.58
N SER A 166 6.86 -0.71 9.14
CA SER A 166 7.93 0.04 9.80
C SER A 166 7.75 1.55 9.62
N ALA A 167 7.31 1.99 8.43
CA ALA A 167 7.00 3.40 8.17
C ALA A 167 5.86 3.90 9.06
N GLU A 168 4.79 3.10 9.24
CA GLU A 168 3.66 3.42 10.12
C GLU A 168 4.13 3.65 11.56
N LYS A 169 4.95 2.76 12.10
CA LYS A 169 5.50 2.90 13.45
C LYS A 169 6.40 4.12 13.64
N LEU A 170 7.20 4.43 12.61
CA LEU A 170 8.04 5.63 12.63
C LEU A 170 7.18 6.90 12.58
N GLY A 171 6.15 6.92 11.74
CA GLY A 171 5.22 8.04 11.63
C GLY A 171 4.46 8.30 12.92
N ASP A 172 3.90 7.24 13.54
CA ASP A 172 3.17 7.33 14.80
C ASP A 172 4.07 7.84 15.93
N ARG A 173 5.31 7.32 16.03
CA ARG A 173 6.28 7.79 17.00
C ARG A 173 6.58 9.26 16.80
N LYS A 174 6.78 9.68 15.55
CA LYS A 174 7.10 11.07 15.22
C LYS A 174 5.95 12.01 15.57
N LEU A 175 4.71 11.63 15.26
CA LEU A 175 3.53 12.42 15.64
C LEU A 175 3.39 12.48 17.17
N GLY A 176 3.71 11.40 17.89
CA GLY A 176 3.70 11.35 19.35
C GLY A 176 4.65 12.34 20.03
N GLU A 177 5.71 12.77 19.35
CA GLU A 177 6.65 13.80 19.81
C GLU A 177 6.07 15.23 19.70
N LEU A 178 4.99 15.42 18.91
CA LEU A 178 4.41 16.74 18.62
C LEU A 178 3.21 17.02 19.52
N ALA A 179 3.46 17.67 20.67
CA ALA A 179 2.45 17.94 21.69
C ALA A 179 1.26 18.79 21.19
N ASP A 180 1.46 19.60 20.16
CA ASP A 180 0.43 20.47 19.54
C ASP A 180 -0.51 19.69 18.62
N MET A 181 -0.08 18.55 18.07
CA MET A 181 -0.83 17.75 17.10
C MET A 181 -1.38 16.45 17.65
N VAL A 182 -0.61 15.72 18.47
CA VAL A 182 -0.93 14.36 18.93
C VAL A 182 -2.27 14.24 19.66
N SER A 183 -2.77 15.32 20.27
CA SER A 183 -4.06 15.33 20.95
C SER A 183 -5.26 15.48 20.01
N GLN A 184 -5.06 15.91 18.76
CA GLN A 184 -6.11 16.25 17.81
C GLN A 184 -6.11 15.36 16.57
N PHE A 185 -4.93 14.90 16.15
CA PHE A 185 -4.72 14.19 14.90
C PHE A 185 -4.03 12.84 15.14
N GLU A 186 -4.21 11.96 14.19
CA GLU A 186 -3.54 10.66 14.06
C GLU A 186 -2.93 10.59 12.66
N VAL A 187 -1.92 9.77 12.45
CA VAL A 187 -1.41 9.49 11.10
C VAL A 187 -2.44 8.62 10.37
N ALA A 188 -2.68 8.90 9.10
CA ALA A 188 -3.54 8.04 8.29
C ALA A 188 -2.83 6.72 7.96
N GLU A 189 -3.60 5.66 7.72
CA GLU A 189 -3.07 4.34 7.39
C GLU A 189 -2.56 4.22 5.95
N ASN A 190 -2.81 5.24 5.11
CA ASN A 190 -2.44 5.27 3.71
C ASN A 190 -1.02 5.80 3.55
N TYR A 191 -0.04 4.90 3.56
CA TYR A 191 1.36 5.19 3.28
C TYR A 191 1.68 4.88 1.83
N THR A 192 1.71 5.91 0.98
CA THR A 192 2.05 5.77 -0.44
C THR A 192 3.55 5.87 -0.63
N GLN A 193 4.14 4.95 -1.37
CA GLN A 193 5.52 5.06 -1.80
C GLN A 193 5.57 5.88 -3.09
N ILE A 194 6.34 6.95 -3.11
CA ILE A 194 6.54 7.79 -4.29
C ILE A 194 8.04 8.03 -4.52
N ASN A 195 8.37 8.49 -5.71
CA ASN A 195 9.70 8.99 -6.01
C ASN A 195 9.71 10.53 -5.89
N TYR A 196 10.22 11.06 -4.81
CA TYR A 196 10.24 12.50 -4.56
C TYR A 196 11.67 13.03 -4.67
N HIS A 197 11.92 13.88 -5.67
CA HIS A 197 13.26 14.40 -5.99
C HIS A 197 14.31 13.29 -6.19
N GLY A 198 13.96 12.20 -6.89
CA GLY A 198 14.84 11.08 -7.16
C GLY A 198 15.13 10.19 -5.95
N ARG A 199 14.32 10.27 -4.88
CA ARG A 199 14.45 9.45 -3.67
C ARG A 199 13.17 8.70 -3.37
N PRO A 200 13.25 7.40 -3.03
CA PRO A 200 12.09 6.65 -2.59
C PRO A 200 11.65 7.12 -1.20
N VAL A 201 10.45 7.68 -1.12
CA VAL A 201 9.84 8.12 0.14
C VAL A 201 8.44 7.55 0.30
N ARG A 202 7.98 7.45 1.53
CA ARG A 202 6.57 7.21 1.82
C ARG A 202 5.92 8.49 2.32
N VAL A 203 4.77 8.80 1.73
CA VAL A 203 3.98 9.98 2.13
C VAL A 203 2.66 9.54 2.72
N THR A 204 2.20 10.25 3.77
CA THR A 204 0.92 9.97 4.41
C THR A 204 0.33 11.26 4.99
N PRO A 205 -0.98 11.51 4.83
CA PRO A 205 -1.64 12.64 5.47
C PRO A 205 -1.94 12.34 6.94
N LEU A 206 -2.31 13.35 7.68
CA LEU A 206 -2.96 13.18 8.97
C LEU A 206 -4.45 12.86 8.81
N ARG A 207 -5.08 12.37 9.88
CA ARG A 207 -6.53 12.25 10.04
C ARG A 207 -6.98 12.82 11.38
N TYR A 208 -8.25 13.14 11.51
CA TYR A 208 -8.81 13.56 12.80
C TYR A 208 -8.98 12.34 13.72
N GLY A 209 -8.55 12.44 14.97
CA GLY A 209 -8.67 11.34 15.92
C GLY A 209 -10.12 10.93 16.24
N ASP A 210 -11.08 11.85 16.13
CA ASP A 210 -12.52 11.60 16.25
C ASP A 210 -13.38 12.74 15.66
N ILE A 211 -14.70 12.53 15.62
CA ILE A 211 -15.67 13.50 15.06
C ILE A 211 -15.68 14.85 15.81
N ILE A 212 -15.37 14.88 17.09
CA ILE A 212 -15.34 16.11 17.88
C ILE A 212 -14.10 16.92 17.50
N LYS A 213 -12.97 16.25 17.35
CA LYS A 213 -11.71 16.86 16.89
C LYS A 213 -11.85 17.40 15.47
N TRP A 214 -12.52 16.65 14.57
CA TRP A 214 -12.89 17.16 13.26
C TRP A 214 -13.72 18.43 13.37
N PHE A 215 -14.78 18.42 14.20
CA PHE A 215 -15.67 19.59 14.32
C PHE A 215 -14.93 20.84 14.79
N ASN A 216 -13.96 20.67 15.69
CA ASN A 216 -13.15 21.78 16.23
C ASN A 216 -12.15 22.33 15.19
N ASN A 217 -11.54 21.45 14.40
CA ASN A 217 -10.44 21.80 13.48
C ASN A 217 -10.89 21.97 12.01
N ARG A 218 -12.13 21.68 11.66
CA ARG A 218 -12.64 21.67 10.27
C ARG A 218 -12.48 22.98 9.51
N SER A 219 -12.37 24.12 10.19
CA SER A 219 -12.18 25.43 9.54
C SER A 219 -10.78 25.59 8.98
N GLU A 220 -9.80 25.05 9.70
CA GLU A 220 -8.38 25.12 9.35
C GLU A 220 -7.98 23.95 8.45
N GLY A 221 -8.59 22.77 8.63
CA GLY A 221 -8.25 21.54 7.93
C GLY A 221 -7.14 20.75 8.62
N LEU A 222 -6.60 19.75 7.93
CA LEU A 222 -5.45 18.96 8.43
C LEU A 222 -4.16 19.76 8.21
N PRO A 223 -3.39 20.03 9.29
CA PRO A 223 -2.31 21.04 9.27
C PRO A 223 -1.00 20.53 8.66
N ALA A 224 -0.85 19.22 8.44
CA ALA A 224 0.42 18.64 8.02
C ALA A 224 0.23 17.27 7.34
N TYR A 225 1.28 16.82 6.69
CA TYR A 225 1.48 15.46 6.23
C TYR A 225 2.90 15.01 6.59
N LEU A 226 3.19 13.72 6.47
CA LEU A 226 4.50 13.15 6.77
C LEU A 226 5.18 12.69 5.49
N ILE A 227 6.49 12.92 5.41
CA ILE A 227 7.41 12.31 4.45
C ILE A 227 8.35 11.41 5.24
N ILE A 228 8.49 10.16 4.82
CA ILE A 228 9.36 9.19 5.45
C ILE A 228 10.34 8.69 4.40
N ASP A 229 11.59 9.07 4.54
CA ASP A 229 12.67 8.63 3.65
C ASP A 229 12.91 7.14 3.86
N MET A 230 12.77 6.35 2.80
CA MET A 230 12.85 4.89 2.89
C MET A 230 14.29 4.37 3.02
N VAL A 231 15.28 5.19 2.73
CA VAL A 231 16.71 4.85 2.83
C VAL A 231 17.24 5.23 4.20
N THR A 232 17.01 6.49 4.63
CA THR A 232 17.56 7.00 5.89
C THR A 232 16.67 6.75 7.09
N GLN A 233 15.41 6.34 6.85
CA GLN A 233 14.36 6.17 7.87
C GLN A 233 14.02 7.47 8.61
N ASN A 234 14.41 8.62 8.06
CA ASN A 234 14.09 9.91 8.64
C ASN A 234 12.61 10.27 8.39
N VAL A 235 11.95 10.82 9.39
CA VAL A 235 10.55 11.26 9.31
C VAL A 235 10.48 12.77 9.39
N GLU A 236 10.02 13.38 8.32
CA GLU A 236 9.75 14.80 8.23
C GLU A 236 8.25 15.06 8.38
N VAL A 237 7.88 16.07 9.18
CA VAL A 237 6.52 16.55 9.31
C VAL A 237 6.41 17.88 8.58
N VAL A 238 5.82 17.85 7.41
CA VAL A 238 5.63 19.04 6.57
C VAL A 238 4.39 19.78 7.03
N ARG A 239 4.58 20.96 7.63
CA ARG A 239 3.49 21.83 8.07
C ARG A 239 3.02 22.70 6.92
N LEU A 240 1.72 22.79 6.75
CA LEU A 240 1.08 23.58 5.70
C LEU A 240 0.65 24.93 6.24
N ASP A 241 0.85 25.98 5.46
CA ASP A 241 0.34 27.34 5.76
C ASP A 241 -1.19 27.36 5.73
N GLU A 242 -1.79 26.64 4.78
CA GLU A 242 -3.21 26.34 4.70
C GLU A 242 -3.43 24.83 4.78
N GLY A 243 -4.23 24.38 5.76
CA GLY A 243 -4.49 22.97 5.97
C GLY A 243 -5.30 22.31 4.86
N MET A 244 -5.14 20.99 4.71
CA MET A 244 -5.90 20.18 3.76
C MET A 244 -7.36 20.10 4.18
N LYS A 245 -8.26 20.47 3.28
CA LYS A 245 -9.71 20.54 3.51
C LYS A 245 -10.50 19.55 2.67
N TYR A 246 -9.86 18.89 1.71
CA TYR A 246 -10.46 17.88 0.83
C TYR A 246 -9.69 16.57 0.99
N THR A 247 -10.14 15.75 1.92
CA THR A 247 -9.47 14.49 2.26
C THR A 247 -10.48 13.38 2.52
N THR A 248 -10.01 12.14 2.63
CA THR A 248 -10.85 10.99 3.02
C THR A 248 -11.35 11.09 4.46
N ALA A 249 -10.62 11.81 5.34
CA ALA A 249 -10.98 12.04 6.74
C ALA A 249 -11.98 13.18 6.95
N GLU A 250 -12.26 13.98 5.91
CA GLU A 250 -13.25 15.06 5.97
C GLU A 250 -14.69 14.54 5.87
N HIS A 251 -15.63 15.38 6.30
CA HIS A 251 -17.06 15.05 6.28
C HIS A 251 -17.85 15.97 5.34
N PHE A 252 -19.09 15.55 5.04
CA PHE A 252 -20.02 16.28 4.17
C PHE A 252 -19.43 16.56 2.77
N SER A 253 -19.52 17.78 2.29
CA SER A 253 -19.08 18.16 0.94
C SER A 253 -17.57 18.19 0.74
N ARG A 254 -16.80 18.20 1.83
CA ARG A 254 -15.32 18.17 1.79
C ARG A 254 -14.77 16.74 1.80
N ASN A 255 -15.58 15.75 2.13
CA ASN A 255 -15.15 14.36 1.99
C ASN A 255 -14.79 14.08 0.53
N LEU A 256 -13.59 13.59 0.29
CA LEU A 256 -13.00 13.40 -1.04
C LEU A 256 -13.89 12.60 -1.99
N TYR A 257 -14.43 11.46 -1.53
CA TYR A 257 -15.30 10.62 -2.37
C TYR A 257 -16.58 11.35 -2.80
N ARG A 258 -17.14 12.16 -1.90
CA ARG A 258 -18.33 12.94 -2.20
C ARG A 258 -18.01 14.11 -3.12
N HIS A 259 -16.89 14.79 -2.89
CA HIS A 259 -16.41 15.84 -3.76
C HIS A 259 -16.25 15.33 -5.20
N LEU A 260 -15.53 14.21 -5.39
CA LEU A 260 -15.37 13.54 -6.67
C LEU A 260 -16.71 13.14 -7.29
N ARG A 261 -17.61 12.51 -6.51
CA ARG A 261 -18.90 12.07 -7.04
C ARG A 261 -19.78 13.20 -7.55
N PHE A 262 -19.75 14.35 -6.90
CA PHE A 262 -20.51 15.51 -7.36
C PHE A 262 -19.87 16.27 -8.52
N ALA A 263 -18.53 16.27 -8.60
CA ALA A 263 -17.80 16.84 -9.73
C ALA A 263 -17.84 15.92 -10.97
N TYR A 264 -17.72 14.60 -10.76
CA TYR A 264 -17.62 13.59 -11.83
C TYR A 264 -18.68 12.47 -11.61
N PRO A 265 -19.98 12.74 -11.76
CA PRO A 265 -21.03 11.81 -11.38
C PRO A 265 -21.07 10.50 -12.18
N THR A 266 -20.45 10.49 -13.37
CA THR A 266 -20.43 9.33 -14.27
C THR A 266 -19.12 8.52 -14.20
N TYR A 267 -18.08 9.06 -13.55
CA TYR A 267 -16.79 8.37 -13.46
C TYR A 267 -16.84 7.28 -12.39
N MET A 268 -16.19 6.18 -12.67
CA MET A 268 -15.82 5.18 -11.68
C MET A 268 -14.37 5.46 -11.28
N PHE A 269 -14.05 5.32 -10.01
CA PHE A 269 -12.72 5.58 -9.49
C PHE A 269 -12.16 4.34 -8.80
N GLU A 270 -10.84 4.16 -8.87
CA GLU A 270 -10.08 3.36 -7.92
C GLU A 270 -10.01 4.04 -6.54
N GLU A 271 -9.43 3.36 -5.57
CA GLU A 271 -9.12 3.97 -4.27
C GLU A 271 -8.18 5.17 -4.49
N PRO A 272 -8.53 6.37 -3.99
CA PRO A 272 -7.66 7.53 -4.11
C PRO A 272 -6.33 7.35 -3.39
N VAL A 273 -5.24 7.71 -4.05
CA VAL A 273 -3.87 7.65 -3.52
C VAL A 273 -3.40 9.04 -3.14
N PHE A 274 -2.73 9.17 -1.98
CA PHE A 274 -2.18 10.44 -1.52
C PHE A 274 -0.75 10.61 -2.04
N GLU A 275 -0.49 11.69 -2.76
CA GLU A 275 0.83 12.04 -3.29
C GLU A 275 1.11 13.53 -3.13
N ILE A 276 2.35 13.93 -3.37
CA ILE A 276 2.78 15.34 -3.37
C ILE A 276 3.47 15.64 -4.70
N ASN A 277 3.27 16.88 -5.19
CA ASN A 277 4.01 17.32 -6.37
C ASN A 277 5.44 17.76 -5.99
N GLU A 278 6.26 18.13 -6.97
CA GLU A 278 7.64 18.60 -6.79
C GLU A 278 7.79 19.78 -5.81
N ASP A 279 6.76 20.62 -5.66
CA ASP A 279 6.75 21.75 -4.72
C ASP A 279 6.28 21.34 -3.31
N GLY A 280 5.99 20.06 -3.06
CA GLY A 280 5.43 19.56 -1.79
C GLY A 280 3.93 19.87 -1.60
N THR A 281 3.22 20.29 -2.64
CA THR A 281 1.77 20.50 -2.55
C THR A 281 1.04 19.15 -2.54
N PRO A 282 0.15 18.90 -1.55
CA PRO A 282 -0.53 17.62 -1.42
C PRO A 282 -1.70 17.47 -2.41
N TYR A 283 -1.78 16.30 -3.04
CA TYR A 283 -2.81 15.89 -3.97
C TYR A 283 -3.38 14.52 -3.64
N TRP A 284 -4.60 14.30 -4.10
CA TRP A 284 -5.19 12.98 -4.24
C TRP A 284 -5.20 12.58 -5.71
N VAL A 285 -4.53 11.50 -6.04
CA VAL A 285 -4.56 10.87 -7.35
C VAL A 285 -5.74 9.89 -7.38
N CYS A 286 -6.72 10.17 -8.21
CA CYS A 286 -7.98 9.43 -8.30
C CYS A 286 -8.08 8.79 -9.68
N ALA A 287 -7.51 7.61 -9.86
CA ALA A 287 -7.49 6.90 -11.14
C ALA A 287 -8.92 6.62 -11.64
N LYS A 288 -9.16 6.94 -12.91
CA LYS A 288 -10.46 6.73 -13.54
C LYS A 288 -10.56 5.31 -14.05
N LYS A 289 -11.42 4.52 -13.41
CA LYS A 289 -11.70 3.13 -13.76
C LYS A 289 -12.65 3.03 -14.94
N GLU A 290 -12.36 2.12 -15.86
CA GLU A 290 -13.20 1.77 -16.99
C GLU A 290 -13.37 0.24 -17.11
N LYS A 291 -14.38 -0.19 -17.90
CA LYS A 291 -14.61 -1.58 -18.25
C LYS A 291 -14.33 -1.77 -19.75
N ALA A 292 -13.21 -2.39 -20.06
CA ALA A 292 -12.73 -2.57 -21.43
C ALA A 292 -13.44 -3.70 -22.19
N ILE A 293 -14.03 -4.68 -21.48
CA ILE A 293 -14.60 -5.89 -22.08
C ILE A 293 -16.09 -5.99 -21.77
N GLY A 294 -16.93 -5.77 -22.77
CA GLY A 294 -18.37 -5.78 -22.61
C GLY A 294 -18.84 -4.70 -21.63
N LEU A 295 -19.82 -5.03 -20.79
CA LEU A 295 -20.37 -4.03 -19.86
C LEU A 295 -19.71 -4.05 -18.48
N PHE A 296 -19.24 -5.21 -18.02
CA PHE A 296 -18.75 -5.40 -16.65
C PHE A 296 -17.34 -6.01 -16.55
N GLY A 297 -16.75 -6.45 -17.65
CA GLY A 297 -15.48 -7.16 -17.65
C GLY A 297 -14.29 -6.30 -18.03
N GLY A 298 -13.10 -6.83 -17.75
CA GLY A 298 -11.83 -6.21 -18.14
C GLY A 298 -11.67 -4.84 -17.51
N THR A 299 -11.50 -4.80 -16.18
CA THR A 299 -11.20 -3.53 -15.48
C THR A 299 -9.88 -2.98 -16.00
N ASP A 300 -9.86 -1.69 -16.30
CA ASP A 300 -8.66 -0.93 -16.64
C ASP A 300 -8.79 0.50 -16.13
N ASN A 301 -7.69 1.23 -16.05
CA ASN A 301 -7.68 2.64 -15.71
C ASN A 301 -7.38 3.46 -16.98
N HIS A 302 -7.96 4.65 -17.04
CA HIS A 302 -7.76 5.58 -18.14
C HIS A 302 -7.60 6.99 -17.60
N GLY A 303 -6.35 7.38 -17.39
CA GLY A 303 -6.00 8.63 -16.75
C GLY A 303 -6.42 8.74 -15.28
N ALA A 304 -6.27 9.92 -14.72
CA ALA A 304 -6.61 10.21 -13.34
C ALA A 304 -7.20 11.61 -13.16
N VAL A 305 -8.03 11.79 -12.15
CA VAL A 305 -8.42 13.09 -11.63
C VAL A 305 -7.48 13.45 -10.48
N LEU A 306 -6.77 14.56 -10.61
CA LEU A 306 -5.92 15.11 -9.55
C LEU A 306 -6.72 16.11 -8.74
N VAL A 307 -6.82 15.89 -7.44
CA VAL A 307 -7.54 16.79 -6.53
C VAL A 307 -6.54 17.42 -5.57
N ASN A 308 -6.41 18.73 -5.63
CA ASN A 308 -5.61 19.48 -4.65
C ASN A 308 -6.25 19.33 -3.26
N ALA A 309 -5.53 18.76 -2.30
CA ALA A 309 -6.06 18.44 -0.99
C ALA A 309 -6.39 19.69 -0.15
N ILE A 310 -5.80 20.84 -0.46
CA ILE A 310 -6.00 22.13 0.22
C ILE A 310 -7.22 22.84 -0.34
N THR A 311 -7.24 23.07 -1.67
CA THR A 311 -8.25 23.94 -2.33
C THR A 311 -9.49 23.17 -2.80
N GLY A 312 -9.35 21.86 -3.09
CA GLY A 312 -10.37 21.03 -3.71
C GLY A 312 -10.50 21.23 -5.23
N GLU A 313 -9.63 22.02 -5.84
CA GLU A 313 -9.56 22.08 -7.30
C GLU A 313 -9.25 20.71 -7.86
N SER A 314 -9.99 20.30 -8.88
CA SER A 314 -9.87 18.98 -9.46
C SER A 314 -9.87 19.05 -10.98
N GLU A 315 -8.93 18.32 -11.61
CA GLU A 315 -8.78 18.28 -13.05
C GLU A 315 -8.50 16.85 -13.51
N TYR A 316 -9.08 16.47 -14.64
CA TYR A 316 -8.84 15.16 -15.26
C TYR A 316 -7.68 15.25 -16.24
N TYR A 317 -6.75 14.31 -16.12
CA TYR A 317 -5.62 14.12 -17.01
C TYR A 317 -5.72 12.72 -17.66
N GLU A 318 -5.69 12.68 -18.98
CA GLU A 318 -5.57 11.43 -19.72
C GLU A 318 -4.15 10.85 -19.55
N GLU A 319 -3.15 11.72 -19.61
CA GLU A 319 -1.75 11.43 -19.29
C GLU A 319 -1.36 12.27 -18.07
N PRO A 320 -1.32 11.69 -16.87
CA PRO A 320 -0.91 12.40 -15.65
C PRO A 320 0.51 12.94 -15.72
N PRO A 321 0.80 14.06 -15.04
CA PRO A 321 2.15 14.64 -14.96
C PRO A 321 3.19 13.66 -14.43
N ALA A 322 4.47 13.90 -14.72
CA ALA A 322 5.58 13.01 -14.35
C ALA A 322 5.72 12.79 -12.83
N TRP A 323 5.34 13.77 -12.02
CA TRP A 323 5.39 13.64 -10.55
C TRP A 323 4.32 12.71 -9.96
N VAL A 324 3.34 12.26 -10.76
CA VAL A 324 2.34 11.28 -10.32
C VAL A 324 2.92 9.88 -10.48
N ASP A 325 2.97 9.12 -9.42
CA ASP A 325 3.53 7.78 -9.42
C ASP A 325 2.47 6.67 -9.58
N HIS A 326 1.24 6.87 -9.07
CA HIS A 326 0.25 5.80 -8.99
C HIS A 326 -1.04 6.12 -9.76
N VAL A 327 -1.17 5.57 -10.95
CA VAL A 327 -2.40 5.56 -11.76
C VAL A 327 -2.96 4.14 -11.89
N TYR A 328 -2.08 3.14 -11.95
CA TYR A 328 -2.44 1.74 -12.08
C TYR A 328 -2.06 1.00 -10.80
N SER A 329 -3.06 0.52 -10.06
CA SER A 329 -2.81 -0.20 -8.80
C SER A 329 -2.11 -1.54 -9.03
N ALA A 330 -1.38 -2.02 -8.01
CA ALA A 330 -0.73 -3.31 -8.08
C ALA A 330 -1.72 -4.44 -8.34
N GLU A 331 -2.86 -4.39 -7.66
CA GLU A 331 -3.93 -5.37 -7.79
C GLU A 331 -4.48 -5.43 -9.22
N LEU A 332 -4.64 -4.28 -9.88
CA LEU A 332 -5.09 -4.20 -11.26
C LEU A 332 -4.10 -4.85 -12.23
N ILE A 333 -2.81 -4.55 -12.06
CA ILE A 333 -1.75 -5.09 -12.93
C ILE A 333 -1.61 -6.60 -12.72
N ILE A 334 -1.63 -7.07 -11.47
CA ILE A 334 -1.59 -8.49 -11.11
C ILE A 334 -2.79 -9.23 -11.72
N GLU A 335 -4.02 -8.70 -11.56
CA GLU A 335 -5.22 -9.29 -12.15
C GLU A 335 -5.11 -9.40 -13.67
N GLN A 336 -4.61 -8.35 -14.32
CA GLN A 336 -4.45 -8.33 -15.77
C GLN A 336 -3.32 -9.25 -16.26
N TYR A 337 -2.22 -9.37 -15.49
CA TYR A 337 -1.18 -10.35 -15.80
C TYR A 337 -1.71 -11.77 -15.66
N ASP A 338 -2.47 -12.05 -14.61
CA ASP A 338 -3.06 -13.39 -14.42
C ASP A 338 -4.01 -13.75 -15.57
N TYR A 339 -4.78 -12.80 -16.08
CA TYR A 339 -5.54 -13.02 -17.32
C TYR A 339 -4.63 -13.29 -18.52
N TYR A 340 -3.53 -12.56 -18.66
CA TYR A 340 -2.55 -12.79 -19.73
C TYR A 340 -1.97 -14.21 -19.65
N GLY A 341 -1.47 -14.62 -18.50
CA GLY A 341 -0.84 -15.93 -18.29
C GLY A 341 -1.82 -17.09 -18.36
N GLN A 342 -3.02 -16.94 -17.76
CA GLN A 342 -4.04 -17.99 -17.75
C GLN A 342 -4.65 -18.23 -19.14
N TYR A 343 -4.90 -17.19 -19.92
CA TYR A 343 -5.64 -17.32 -21.18
C TYR A 343 -4.76 -17.29 -22.42
N HIS A 344 -3.44 -17.37 -22.28
CA HIS A 344 -2.49 -17.40 -23.38
C HIS A 344 -2.84 -18.44 -24.46
N ASN A 345 -3.21 -19.64 -24.04
CA ASN A 345 -3.67 -20.73 -24.92
C ASN A 345 -5.20 -20.93 -24.88
N GLY A 346 -5.95 -19.90 -24.48
CA GLY A 346 -7.40 -19.87 -24.42
C GLY A 346 -8.02 -20.47 -23.17
N PHE A 347 -9.31 -20.15 -22.94
CA PHE A 347 -10.03 -20.49 -21.72
C PHE A 347 -9.99 -22.00 -21.36
N TRP A 348 -10.22 -22.88 -22.36
CA TRP A 348 -10.26 -24.33 -22.08
C TRP A 348 -8.90 -24.88 -21.69
N ASN A 349 -7.80 -24.31 -22.18
CA ASN A 349 -6.46 -24.70 -21.78
C ASN A 349 -6.19 -24.34 -20.32
N SER A 350 -6.67 -23.19 -19.83
CA SER A 350 -6.46 -22.80 -18.44
C SER A 350 -7.09 -23.76 -17.42
N ILE A 351 -8.14 -24.51 -17.84
CA ILE A 351 -8.84 -25.46 -16.96
C ILE A 351 -8.31 -26.89 -17.13
N PHE A 352 -8.15 -27.36 -18.35
CA PHE A 352 -7.91 -28.79 -18.61
C PHE A 352 -6.47 -29.11 -19.00
N GLY A 353 -5.85 -28.30 -19.84
CA GLY A 353 -4.52 -28.57 -20.38
C GLY A 353 -3.40 -27.97 -19.57
N GLN A 354 -3.62 -26.81 -19.05
CA GLN A 354 -2.70 -25.96 -18.26
C GLN A 354 -1.30 -25.81 -18.88
N ARG A 355 -1.21 -25.95 -20.22
CA ARG A 355 0.05 -25.80 -20.95
C ARG A 355 0.41 -24.33 -21.02
N ASP A 356 1.64 -24.00 -20.60
CA ASP A 356 2.18 -22.65 -20.59
C ASP A 356 1.27 -21.65 -19.84
N VAL A 357 0.57 -22.13 -18.83
CA VAL A 357 -0.25 -21.28 -17.95
C VAL A 357 0.63 -20.74 -16.83
N THR A 358 0.69 -19.42 -16.73
CA THR A 358 1.46 -18.71 -15.69
C THR A 358 0.53 -17.83 -14.86
N VAL A 359 0.96 -17.56 -13.64
CA VAL A 359 0.31 -16.64 -12.71
C VAL A 359 1.38 -15.89 -11.93
N THR A 360 1.02 -14.78 -11.32
CA THR A 360 1.89 -14.10 -10.37
C THR A 360 2.09 -14.96 -9.11
N THR A 361 3.20 -14.75 -8.42
CA THR A 361 3.40 -15.28 -7.06
C THR A 361 2.58 -14.48 -6.06
N ASP A 362 2.40 -15.01 -4.86
CA ASP A 362 1.74 -14.26 -3.79
C ASP A 362 2.65 -13.12 -3.31
N GLY A 363 2.11 -11.91 -3.31
CA GLY A 363 2.82 -10.71 -2.86
C GLY A 363 3.49 -9.91 -3.98
N TYR A 364 3.83 -8.69 -3.62
CA TYR A 364 4.50 -7.74 -4.51
C TYR A 364 5.26 -6.69 -3.69
N ASN A 365 6.15 -5.96 -4.36
CA ASN A 365 6.82 -4.80 -3.79
C ASN A 365 6.98 -3.71 -4.87
N TYR A 366 7.44 -2.55 -4.45
CA TYR A 366 7.66 -1.43 -5.34
C TYR A 366 9.15 -1.09 -5.45
N LEU A 367 9.58 -0.85 -6.67
CA LEU A 367 10.94 -0.43 -7.01
C LEU A 367 10.88 0.99 -7.56
N ALA A 368 11.72 1.90 -7.04
CA ALA A 368 11.91 3.21 -7.65
C ALA A 368 13.01 3.10 -8.69
N GLU A 369 12.70 3.42 -9.96
CA GLU A 369 13.65 3.41 -11.06
C GLU A 369 13.44 4.66 -11.92
N GLY A 370 14.51 5.43 -12.15
CA GLY A 370 14.40 6.74 -12.79
C GLY A 370 13.60 7.71 -11.96
N ASP A 371 12.49 8.21 -12.49
CA ASP A 371 11.56 9.15 -11.83
C ASP A 371 10.20 8.49 -11.53
N ASP A 372 10.08 7.19 -11.66
CA ASP A 372 8.83 6.44 -11.55
C ASP A 372 8.90 5.34 -10.48
N VAL A 373 7.72 4.90 -10.06
CA VAL A 373 7.56 3.73 -9.20
C VAL A 373 7.07 2.54 -10.03
N TYR A 374 7.77 1.43 -9.93
CA TYR A 374 7.45 0.18 -10.61
C TYR A 374 6.92 -0.86 -9.62
N LEU A 375 5.82 -1.49 -9.96
CA LEU A 375 5.40 -2.73 -9.33
C LEU A 375 6.37 -3.84 -9.73
N TYR A 376 6.81 -4.63 -8.77
CA TYR A 376 7.52 -5.89 -8.99
C TYR A 376 6.76 -7.05 -8.35
N THR A 377 6.64 -8.16 -9.06
CA THR A 377 6.11 -9.43 -8.56
C THR A 377 6.75 -10.61 -9.30
N GLY A 378 6.89 -11.75 -8.64
CA GLY A 378 7.35 -12.97 -9.27
C GLY A 378 6.28 -13.59 -10.15
N VAL A 379 6.70 -14.45 -11.05
CA VAL A 379 5.85 -15.22 -11.95
C VAL A 379 6.18 -16.69 -11.81
N THR A 380 5.14 -17.52 -11.66
CA THR A 380 5.26 -18.98 -11.53
C THR A 380 4.32 -19.70 -12.49
N SER A 381 4.51 -20.99 -12.67
CA SER A 381 3.55 -21.82 -13.38
C SER A 381 2.44 -22.31 -12.42
N VAL A 382 1.25 -22.60 -12.94
CA VAL A 382 0.14 -23.19 -12.15
C VAL A 382 0.35 -24.66 -11.75
N GLY A 383 1.43 -25.28 -12.20
CA GLY A 383 1.80 -26.63 -11.79
C GLY A 383 2.50 -26.60 -10.45
N GLY A 384 2.32 -27.44 -9.51
CA GLY A 384 2.80 -27.45 -8.13
C GLY A 384 4.31 -27.27 -7.85
N ASP A 385 5.05 -26.62 -8.73
CA ASP A 385 6.43 -26.21 -8.52
C ASP A 385 6.44 -24.81 -7.89
N GLU A 386 6.97 -24.72 -6.69
CA GLU A 386 7.18 -23.47 -5.96
C GLU A 386 8.42 -22.70 -6.47
N SER A 387 8.59 -22.59 -7.80
CA SER A 387 9.75 -21.93 -8.41
C SER A 387 9.29 -20.75 -9.25
N ASN A 388 9.99 -19.63 -9.14
CA ASN A 388 9.84 -18.52 -10.07
C ASN A 388 10.39 -18.89 -11.44
N ILE A 389 9.66 -18.55 -12.49
CA ILE A 389 10.09 -18.65 -13.89
C ILE A 389 10.51 -17.28 -14.45
N GLY A 390 10.21 -16.21 -13.75
CA GLY A 390 10.55 -14.84 -14.11
C GLY A 390 9.94 -13.82 -13.17
N PHE A 391 10.12 -12.55 -13.54
CA PHE A 391 9.60 -11.40 -12.82
C PHE A 391 8.82 -10.49 -13.74
N LEU A 392 7.82 -9.85 -13.19
CA LEU A 392 7.06 -8.79 -13.82
C LEU A 392 7.45 -7.46 -13.19
N LEU A 393 7.85 -6.49 -14.01
CA LEU A 393 7.98 -5.09 -13.62
C LEU A 393 6.98 -4.26 -14.42
N SER A 394 6.21 -3.43 -13.75
CA SER A 394 5.21 -2.58 -14.37
C SER A 394 5.26 -1.16 -13.80
N ASN A 395 5.42 -0.18 -14.67
CA ASN A 395 5.37 1.22 -14.31
C ASN A 395 3.95 1.59 -13.82
N GLN A 396 3.84 2.11 -12.60
CA GLN A 396 2.55 2.40 -11.98
C GLN A 396 1.85 3.64 -12.57
N ARG A 397 2.58 4.52 -13.27
CA ARG A 397 2.02 5.70 -13.94
C ARG A 397 1.59 5.42 -15.36
N THR A 398 2.41 4.68 -16.14
CA THR A 398 2.20 4.49 -17.58
C THR A 398 1.63 3.12 -17.96
N LYS A 399 1.70 2.14 -17.03
CA LYS A 399 1.37 0.72 -17.24
C LYS A 399 2.33 0.01 -18.21
N GLU A 400 3.46 0.61 -18.58
CA GLU A 400 4.49 -0.10 -19.34
C GLU A 400 4.95 -1.31 -18.52
N THR A 401 4.81 -2.49 -19.11
CA THR A 401 5.01 -3.75 -18.39
C THR A 401 6.01 -4.63 -19.12
N LYS A 402 7.02 -5.09 -18.39
CA LYS A 402 8.05 -6.00 -18.90
C LYS A 402 8.12 -7.29 -18.08
N TYR A 403 8.31 -8.37 -18.78
CA TYR A 403 8.58 -9.68 -18.21
C TYR A 403 10.06 -10.04 -18.38
N TYR A 404 10.70 -10.39 -17.29
CA TYR A 404 12.11 -10.79 -17.24
C TYR A 404 12.22 -12.27 -16.91
N PRO A 405 12.57 -13.13 -17.89
CA PRO A 405 12.80 -14.56 -17.64
C PRO A 405 13.93 -14.76 -16.62
N CYS A 406 13.63 -15.36 -15.50
CA CYS A 406 14.61 -15.66 -14.45
C CYS A 406 14.12 -16.85 -13.62
N ALA A 407 14.67 -18.02 -13.88
CA ALA A 407 14.33 -19.20 -13.10
C ALA A 407 15.06 -19.19 -11.75
N GLY A 408 14.33 -19.36 -10.65
CA GLY A 408 14.92 -19.31 -9.34
C GLY A 408 13.95 -19.62 -8.21
N ALA A 409 14.35 -19.26 -6.98
CA ALA A 409 13.51 -19.39 -5.79
C ALA A 409 12.37 -18.36 -5.82
N THR A 410 11.26 -18.72 -5.20
CA THR A 410 10.21 -17.73 -4.88
C THR A 410 10.67 -16.80 -3.77
N GLU A 411 9.98 -15.69 -3.65
CA GLU A 411 10.19 -14.68 -2.60
C GLU A 411 10.14 -15.32 -1.21
N TYR A 412 9.15 -16.17 -0.95
CA TYR A 412 8.99 -16.86 0.33
C TYR A 412 10.12 -17.86 0.61
N SER A 413 10.57 -18.60 -0.41
CA SER A 413 11.72 -19.50 -0.25
C SER A 413 13.00 -18.74 0.08
N ALA A 414 13.16 -17.51 -0.46
CA ALA A 414 14.27 -16.65 -0.13
C ALA A 414 14.16 -16.07 1.29
N MET A 415 12.95 -15.70 1.72
CA MET A 415 12.68 -15.26 3.09
C MET A 415 13.02 -16.37 4.10
N ASP A 416 12.55 -17.59 3.88
CA ASP A 416 12.86 -18.77 4.71
C ASP A 416 14.37 -19.03 4.78
N SER A 417 15.08 -18.83 3.66
CA SER A 417 16.53 -19.00 3.61
C SER A 417 17.25 -17.93 4.44
N ALA A 418 16.79 -16.68 4.39
CA ALA A 418 17.34 -15.60 5.19
C ALA A 418 17.04 -15.77 6.69
N GLU A 419 15.82 -16.15 7.05
CA GLU A 419 15.41 -16.43 8.43
C GLU A 419 16.20 -17.60 9.02
N GLY A 420 16.49 -18.61 8.19
CA GLY A 420 17.34 -19.75 8.56
C GLY A 420 18.72 -19.34 9.05
N GLN A 421 19.31 -18.28 8.48
CA GLN A 421 20.64 -17.78 8.91
C GLN A 421 20.61 -17.10 10.28
N VAL A 422 19.46 -16.53 10.67
CA VAL A 422 19.27 -15.79 11.93
C VAL A 422 18.31 -16.49 12.90
N GLN A 423 18.13 -17.80 12.74
CA GLN A 423 17.20 -18.61 13.51
C GLN A 423 17.36 -18.46 15.03
N ASN A 424 18.58 -18.27 15.51
CA ASN A 424 18.90 -18.03 16.92
C ASN A 424 18.40 -16.66 17.43
N LEU A 425 18.22 -15.68 16.54
CA LEU A 425 17.76 -14.33 16.86
C LEU A 425 16.24 -14.20 16.72
N ARG A 426 15.57 -15.12 16.02
CA ARG A 426 14.12 -15.13 15.76
C ARG A 426 13.66 -13.86 15.06
N TYR A 427 14.44 -13.41 14.08
CA TYR A 427 14.03 -12.30 13.22
C TYR A 427 13.19 -12.83 12.07
N ASN A 428 12.20 -12.02 11.65
CA ASN A 428 11.36 -12.27 10.50
C ASN A 428 11.84 -11.43 9.32
N ALA A 429 11.84 -12.02 8.14
CA ALA A 429 12.17 -11.32 6.90
C ALA A 429 10.97 -10.50 6.41
N THR A 430 11.23 -9.32 5.86
CA THR A 430 10.24 -8.58 5.08
C THR A 430 10.09 -9.20 3.70
N PHE A 431 8.97 -8.95 3.01
CA PHE A 431 8.85 -9.31 1.60
C PHE A 431 9.99 -8.66 0.80
N PRO A 432 10.72 -9.43 -0.02
CA PRO A 432 11.96 -8.95 -0.62
C PRO A 432 11.74 -7.89 -1.70
N LEU A 433 12.76 -7.08 -1.90
CA LEU A 433 12.92 -6.21 -3.05
C LEU A 433 13.87 -6.90 -4.03
N LEU A 434 13.52 -6.92 -5.32
CA LEU A 434 14.37 -7.46 -6.37
C LEU A 434 15.36 -6.38 -6.83
N LEU A 435 16.64 -6.67 -6.70
CA LEU A 435 17.74 -5.78 -7.08
C LEU A 435 18.67 -6.45 -8.09
N ASN A 436 19.35 -5.64 -8.88
CA ASN A 436 20.49 -6.07 -9.66
C ASN A 436 21.77 -5.74 -8.89
N ILE A 437 22.52 -6.77 -8.46
CA ILE A 437 23.81 -6.63 -7.77
C ILE A 437 24.88 -7.40 -8.56
N ALA A 438 25.82 -6.70 -9.14
CA ALA A 438 26.86 -7.28 -9.98
C ALA A 438 26.29 -8.20 -11.10
N GLU A 439 25.29 -7.71 -11.82
CA GLU A 439 24.58 -8.44 -12.88
C GLU A 439 23.82 -9.71 -12.39
N GLN A 440 23.67 -9.89 -11.07
CA GLN A 440 22.96 -11.00 -10.46
C GLN A 440 21.60 -10.54 -9.92
N PRO A 441 20.50 -11.22 -10.30
CA PRO A 441 19.20 -10.99 -9.68
C PRO A 441 19.26 -11.38 -8.21
N THR A 442 18.95 -10.44 -7.35
CA THR A 442 19.16 -10.55 -5.91
C THR A 442 17.92 -10.10 -5.14
N TYR A 443 17.43 -10.93 -4.24
CA TYR A 443 16.45 -10.54 -3.26
C TYR A 443 17.09 -9.84 -2.09
N PHE A 444 16.71 -8.60 -1.86
CA PHE A 444 17.09 -7.82 -0.68
C PHE A 444 15.92 -7.74 0.29
N MET A 445 16.15 -7.95 1.58
CA MET A 445 15.13 -7.88 2.61
C MET A 445 15.68 -7.39 3.94
N ALA A 446 14.83 -6.74 4.71
CA ALA A 446 15.12 -6.39 6.08
C ALA A 446 14.73 -7.54 7.03
N LEU A 447 15.47 -7.71 8.10
CA LEU A 447 15.22 -8.69 9.15
C LEU A 447 14.79 -7.94 10.42
N LYS A 448 13.57 -8.20 10.87
CA LYS A 448 12.89 -7.50 11.98
C LYS A 448 12.82 -8.36 13.22
N ASP A 449 12.93 -7.72 14.37
CA ASP A 449 12.67 -8.36 15.66
C ASP A 449 11.14 -8.49 15.95
N ALA A 450 10.80 -9.10 17.08
CA ALA A 450 9.41 -9.26 17.53
C ALA A 450 8.66 -7.92 17.78
N SER A 451 9.36 -6.79 17.79
CA SER A 451 8.79 -5.44 17.89
C SER A 451 8.64 -4.78 16.53
N GLU A 452 8.84 -5.54 15.44
CA GLU A 452 8.80 -5.06 14.05
C GLU A 452 9.88 -4.00 13.72
N LEU A 453 10.96 -3.96 14.47
CA LEU A 453 12.08 -3.06 14.22
C LEU A 453 13.15 -3.78 13.39
N VAL A 454 13.62 -3.12 12.33
CA VAL A 454 14.72 -3.62 11.51
C VAL A 454 15.98 -3.73 12.34
N LYS A 455 16.65 -4.88 12.30
CA LYS A 455 17.88 -5.20 13.05
C LYS A 455 19.03 -5.60 12.15
N MET A 456 18.74 -6.22 11.04
CA MET A 456 19.73 -6.70 10.06
C MET A 456 19.12 -6.67 8.66
N TYR A 457 19.98 -6.94 7.68
CA TYR A 457 19.59 -7.05 6.28
C TYR A 457 20.08 -8.36 5.73
N ALA A 458 19.37 -8.88 4.73
CA ALA A 458 19.75 -10.09 4.00
C ALA A 458 19.72 -9.86 2.50
N MET A 459 20.68 -10.47 1.78
CA MET A 459 20.70 -10.60 0.33
C MET A 459 20.76 -12.07 -0.05
N VAL A 460 19.84 -12.48 -0.92
CA VAL A 460 19.70 -13.88 -1.37
C VAL A 460 19.77 -13.90 -2.89
N ASN A 461 20.63 -14.75 -3.44
CA ASN A 461 20.71 -14.91 -4.89
C ASN A 461 19.48 -15.65 -5.42
N VAL A 462 18.78 -15.09 -6.40
CA VAL A 462 17.53 -15.65 -6.93
C VAL A 462 17.75 -17.04 -7.53
N ASN A 463 18.80 -17.20 -8.34
CA ASN A 463 19.08 -18.47 -9.02
C ASN A 463 19.66 -19.53 -8.08
N GLN A 464 20.39 -19.10 -7.03
CA GLN A 464 21.04 -19.97 -6.07
C GLN A 464 20.71 -19.51 -4.64
N TYR A 465 19.50 -19.77 -4.18
CA TYR A 465 18.97 -19.31 -2.89
C TYR A 465 19.76 -19.80 -1.65
N GLN A 466 20.72 -20.71 -1.82
CA GLN A 466 21.66 -21.09 -0.75
C GLN A 466 22.74 -20.01 -0.53
N ILE A 467 22.96 -19.10 -1.49
CA ILE A 467 23.86 -17.97 -1.34
C ILE A 467 23.07 -16.87 -0.62
N VAL A 468 23.24 -16.82 0.69
CA VAL A 468 22.58 -15.88 1.60
C VAL A 468 23.62 -15.12 2.37
N ALA A 469 23.68 -13.82 2.19
CA ALA A 469 24.49 -12.92 3.00
C ALA A 469 23.65 -12.13 3.98
N ILE A 470 24.22 -11.84 5.15
CA ILE A 470 23.59 -11.05 6.20
C ILE A 470 24.55 -9.97 6.64
N GLY A 471 24.02 -8.79 6.96
CA GLY A 471 24.78 -7.67 7.48
C GLY A 471 23.98 -6.84 8.49
N ALA A 472 24.67 -6.19 9.42
CA ALA A 472 24.06 -5.24 10.34
C ALA A 472 23.68 -3.93 9.63
N THR A 473 24.39 -3.58 8.57
CA THR A 473 24.09 -2.49 7.65
C THR A 473 23.91 -3.03 6.24
N VAL A 474 23.30 -2.24 5.35
CA VAL A 474 23.15 -2.62 3.93
C VAL A 474 24.52 -2.79 3.29
N ALA A 475 25.46 -1.88 3.56
CA ALA A 475 26.84 -1.96 3.04
C ALA A 475 27.55 -3.24 3.48
N ASP A 476 27.47 -3.62 4.75
CA ASP A 476 28.03 -4.88 5.25
C ASP A 476 27.38 -6.09 4.57
N CYS A 477 26.06 -6.05 4.40
CA CYS A 477 25.30 -7.12 3.76
C CYS A 477 25.74 -7.31 2.32
N GLU A 478 25.83 -6.23 1.54
CA GLU A 478 26.28 -6.26 0.15
C GLU A 478 27.73 -6.70 0.02
N ALA A 479 28.64 -6.19 0.87
CA ALA A 479 30.04 -6.62 0.88
C ALA A 479 30.15 -8.13 1.11
N ASN A 480 29.43 -8.66 2.11
CA ASN A 480 29.39 -10.09 2.38
C ASN A 480 28.80 -10.88 1.21
N TYR A 481 27.75 -10.34 0.57
CA TYR A 481 27.12 -10.97 -0.57
C TYR A 481 28.07 -11.06 -1.78
N ARG A 482 28.74 -9.97 -2.15
CA ARG A 482 29.74 -9.97 -3.24
C ARG A 482 30.87 -10.96 -2.99
N GLN A 483 31.36 -11.07 -1.73
CA GLN A 483 32.36 -12.09 -1.37
C GLN A 483 31.82 -13.52 -1.53
N MET A 484 30.54 -13.75 -1.23
CA MET A 484 29.91 -15.06 -1.48
C MET A 484 29.74 -15.34 -2.97
N LEU A 485 29.38 -14.35 -3.78
CA LEU A 485 29.29 -14.48 -5.24
C LEU A 485 30.65 -14.82 -5.86
N LEU A 486 31.73 -14.14 -5.44
CA LEU A 486 33.11 -14.44 -5.84
C LEU A 486 33.48 -15.88 -5.49
N LYS A 487 33.28 -16.29 -4.26
CA LYS A 487 33.60 -17.65 -3.78
C LYS A 487 32.86 -18.72 -4.58
N ASN A 488 31.68 -18.43 -5.12
CA ASN A 488 30.90 -19.33 -5.95
C ASN A 488 31.14 -19.14 -7.45
N ASN A 489 32.12 -18.30 -7.87
CA ASN A 489 32.47 -17.99 -9.25
C ASN A 489 31.29 -17.42 -10.09
N LEU A 490 30.40 -16.66 -9.47
CA LEU A 490 29.28 -16.01 -10.14
C LEU A 490 29.64 -14.61 -10.66
N ILE A 491 30.67 -13.99 -10.10
CA ILE A 491 31.17 -12.68 -10.49
C ILE A 491 32.71 -12.73 -10.61
N SER A 492 33.30 -11.73 -11.25
CA SER A 492 34.73 -11.57 -11.39
C SER A 492 35.36 -10.76 -10.22
N ASP A 493 36.68 -10.84 -10.07
CA ASP A 493 37.39 -10.20 -8.94
C ASP A 493 37.19 -8.68 -8.89
N ASP A 494 37.02 -8.02 -10.03
CA ASP A 494 36.77 -6.58 -10.14
C ASP A 494 35.35 -6.19 -9.67
N GLN A 495 34.41 -7.10 -9.71
CA GLN A 495 33.03 -6.90 -9.22
C GLN A 495 32.87 -7.25 -7.72
N GLY A 496 33.88 -7.85 -7.13
CA GLY A 496 33.85 -8.32 -5.74
C GLY A 496 34.11 -7.26 -4.67
N SER A 497 34.51 -6.06 -5.07
CA SER A 497 34.72 -4.92 -4.17
C SER A 497 33.62 -3.91 -4.36
N ILE A 498 33.05 -3.42 -3.26
CA ILE A 498 32.13 -2.25 -3.30
C ILE A 498 33.04 -1.02 -3.41
N ASP A 499 32.75 -0.13 -4.36
CA ASP A 499 33.23 1.24 -4.25
C ASP A 499 32.41 1.94 -3.16
N VAL A 500 33.06 2.05 -1.98
CA VAL A 500 32.41 2.67 -0.79
C VAL A 500 32.20 4.17 -0.95
N THR A 501 32.60 4.75 -2.09
CA THR A 501 32.33 6.15 -2.39
C THR A 501 31.00 6.28 -3.17
N PRO A 502 29.89 6.54 -2.51
CA PRO A 502 28.60 6.69 -3.21
C PRO A 502 28.65 7.84 -4.21
N SER A 503 28.06 7.64 -5.39
CA SER A 503 28.07 8.62 -6.48
C SER A 503 27.46 9.98 -6.13
N ASP A 504 26.68 10.05 -5.06
CA ASP A 504 25.97 11.25 -4.60
C ASP A 504 26.62 11.93 -3.40
N TYR A 505 27.76 11.42 -2.94
CA TYR A 505 28.49 12.07 -1.86
C TYR A 505 29.44 13.13 -2.40
N LYS A 506 29.30 14.31 -1.84
CA LYS A 506 30.34 15.33 -1.89
C LYS A 506 31.34 15.05 -0.79
N SER A 507 32.57 15.40 -1.01
CA SER A 507 33.61 15.27 0.01
C SER A 507 34.22 16.61 0.37
N VAL A 508 34.64 16.72 1.61
CA VAL A 508 35.46 17.83 2.09
C VAL A 508 36.66 17.30 2.84
N GLU A 509 37.85 17.68 2.40
CA GLU A 509 39.09 17.33 3.08
C GLU A 509 39.49 18.43 4.06
N GLY A 510 40.09 18.02 5.16
CA GLY A 510 40.65 18.96 6.12
C GLY A 510 41.44 18.28 7.24
N THR A 511 42.33 19.06 7.88
CA THR A 511 42.97 18.64 9.12
C THR A 511 42.13 19.10 10.30
N ILE A 512 41.85 18.23 11.24
CA ILE A 512 41.01 18.53 12.39
C ILE A 512 41.76 19.43 13.36
N ALA A 513 41.27 20.65 13.54
CA ALA A 513 41.83 21.62 14.50
C ALA A 513 41.16 21.51 15.89
N GLU A 514 39.89 21.12 15.94
CA GLU A 514 39.14 21.00 17.20
C GLU A 514 37.98 20.02 17.02
N ILE A 515 37.74 19.21 18.05
CA ILE A 515 36.59 18.30 18.15
C ILE A 515 35.78 18.69 19.39
N ARG A 516 34.49 18.83 19.26
CA ARG A 516 33.53 18.95 20.38
C ARG A 516 32.49 17.85 20.29
N THR A 517 32.10 17.38 21.46
CA THR A 517 31.07 16.35 21.59
C THR A 517 29.86 16.88 22.34
N ALA A 518 28.67 16.47 21.91
CA ALA A 518 27.41 16.70 22.62
C ALA A 518 26.60 15.40 22.59
N VAL A 519 25.69 15.23 23.53
CA VAL A 519 24.69 14.17 23.49
C VAL A 519 23.36 14.81 23.07
N VAL A 520 22.83 14.37 21.95
CA VAL A 520 21.55 14.86 21.41
C VAL A 520 20.67 13.63 21.19
N ASP A 521 19.50 13.61 21.80
CA ASP A 521 18.52 12.50 21.72
C ASP A 521 19.12 11.12 22.02
N GLY A 522 20.05 11.08 22.98
CA GLY A 522 20.72 9.85 23.41
C GLY A 522 21.92 9.43 22.57
N ASN A 523 22.18 10.09 21.42
CA ASN A 523 23.32 9.81 20.54
C ASN A 523 24.48 10.78 20.79
N SER A 524 25.72 10.27 20.68
CA SER A 524 26.91 11.10 20.73
C SER A 524 27.14 11.78 19.38
N ILE A 525 27.13 13.10 19.40
CA ILE A 525 27.36 13.93 18.20
C ILE A 525 28.73 14.59 18.31
N TYR A 526 29.51 14.53 17.24
CA TYR A 526 30.83 15.11 17.10
C TYR A 526 30.77 16.32 16.17
N PHE A 527 31.29 17.44 16.60
CA PHE A 527 31.45 18.64 15.79
C PHE A 527 32.91 18.88 15.49
N LEU A 528 33.27 18.94 14.20
CA LEU A 528 34.61 19.17 13.76
C LEU A 528 34.83 20.59 13.26
N ARG A 529 35.95 21.18 13.64
CA ARG A 529 36.47 22.41 13.06
C ARG A 529 37.80 22.09 12.38
N PHE A 530 37.91 22.42 11.11
CA PHE A 530 39.15 22.25 10.34
C PHE A 530 40.13 23.40 10.51
N ASP A 531 41.40 23.14 10.30
CA ASP A 531 42.46 24.15 10.28
C ASP A 531 42.14 25.27 9.28
N GLY A 532 42.42 26.52 9.68
CA GLY A 532 42.10 27.70 8.88
C GLY A 532 40.64 28.11 8.82
N LYS A 533 39.74 27.37 9.45
CA LYS A 533 38.30 27.74 9.59
C LYS A 533 38.02 28.29 10.99
N SER A 534 37.20 29.35 11.07
CA SER A 534 36.80 29.97 12.35
C SER A 534 35.61 29.31 13.03
N ALA A 535 34.80 28.55 12.28
CA ALA A 535 33.62 27.89 12.75
C ALA A 535 33.71 26.36 12.64
N PHE A 536 32.92 25.65 13.44
CA PHE A 536 32.64 24.24 13.25
C PHE A 536 31.86 24.08 11.95
N SER A 537 32.31 23.18 11.08
CA SER A 537 31.73 23.01 9.74
C SER A 537 31.22 21.62 9.45
N VAL A 538 31.49 20.66 10.33
CA VAL A 538 31.05 19.27 10.18
C VAL A 538 30.38 18.79 11.46
N ARG A 539 29.25 18.12 11.32
CA ARG A 539 28.54 17.42 12.38
C ARG A 539 28.49 15.93 12.02
N MET A 540 28.84 15.05 12.97
CA MET A 540 28.80 13.59 12.81
C MET A 540 28.02 12.95 13.95
N SER A 541 27.13 12.03 13.65
CA SER A 541 26.53 11.14 14.64
C SER A 541 27.35 9.87 14.80
N ALA A 542 27.68 9.47 16.02
CA ALA A 542 28.36 8.20 16.27
C ALA A 542 27.49 6.98 15.92
N ALA A 543 26.18 7.17 15.77
CA ALA A 543 25.26 6.13 15.31
C ALA A 543 25.36 5.89 13.81
N GLU A 544 25.76 6.92 13.03
CA GLU A 544 25.89 6.86 11.57
C GLU A 544 27.35 6.67 11.14
N VAL A 545 28.26 7.38 11.79
CA VAL A 545 29.71 7.34 11.50
C VAL A 545 30.42 6.62 12.64
N ALA A 546 30.56 5.31 12.53
CA ALA A 546 31.16 4.47 13.60
C ALA A 546 32.61 4.88 13.95
N TYR A 547 33.33 5.49 13.02
CA TYR A 547 34.72 5.94 13.22
C TYR A 547 34.82 7.30 13.94
N ALA A 548 33.70 8.06 14.05
CA ALA A 548 33.70 9.39 14.67
C ALA A 548 34.32 9.44 16.08
N PRO A 549 34.10 8.44 16.98
CA PRO A 549 34.74 8.41 18.31
C PRO A 549 36.25 8.22 18.32
N LEU A 550 36.84 7.77 17.20
CA LEU A 550 38.28 7.44 17.08
C LEU A 550 39.08 8.60 16.50
N LEU A 551 38.42 9.65 16.03
CA LEU A 551 39.10 10.83 15.44
C LEU A 551 39.82 11.65 16.52
N ASN A 552 40.99 12.17 16.13
CA ASN A 552 41.82 13.00 16.98
C ASN A 552 42.08 14.37 16.33
N VAL A 553 42.39 15.35 17.17
CA VAL A 553 42.92 16.65 16.69
C VAL A 553 44.25 16.42 16.02
N GLY A 554 44.43 16.93 14.81
CA GLY A 554 45.60 16.74 13.96
C GLY A 554 45.40 15.68 12.87
N ASP A 555 44.34 14.85 12.93
CA ASP A 555 44.06 13.89 11.87
C ASP A 555 43.67 14.64 10.59
N ARG A 556 44.16 14.18 9.45
CA ARG A 556 43.73 14.64 8.15
C ARG A 556 42.67 13.68 7.64
N VAL A 557 41.49 14.21 7.41
CA VAL A 557 40.29 13.42 7.07
C VAL A 557 39.67 13.88 5.76
N CYS A 558 39.06 12.95 5.04
CA CYS A 558 38.06 13.20 4.03
C CYS A 558 36.69 12.89 4.63
N VAL A 559 35.81 13.86 4.68
CA VAL A 559 34.44 13.72 5.20
C VAL A 559 33.49 13.68 4.02
N TYR A 560 32.70 12.64 3.94
CA TYR A 560 31.69 12.43 2.92
C TYR A 560 30.33 12.90 3.43
N TYR A 561 29.55 13.59 2.59
CA TYR A 561 28.20 14.09 2.91
C TYR A 561 27.33 14.15 1.67
N ARG A 562 26.00 14.04 1.84
CA ARG A 562 25.04 14.12 0.73
C ARG A 562 24.66 15.57 0.42
N ASP A 563 24.40 15.85 -0.87
CA ASP A 563 23.81 17.13 -1.30
C ASP A 563 22.40 17.23 -0.69
N GLY A 564 22.09 18.30 0.01
CA GLY A 564 20.85 18.46 0.78
C GLY A 564 21.00 18.30 2.30
N TYR A 565 22.09 17.72 2.78
CA TYR A 565 22.46 17.65 4.21
C TYR A 565 23.43 18.78 4.62
N VAL A 566 23.49 19.86 3.84
CA VAL A 566 24.20 21.09 4.17
C VAL A 566 23.23 22.05 4.80
N THR A 567 23.32 22.23 6.12
CA THR A 567 22.58 23.29 6.81
C THR A 567 23.34 24.61 6.70
N GLU A 568 22.70 25.74 7.06
CA GLU A 568 23.36 27.06 7.06
C GLU A 568 24.66 27.09 7.92
N ASN A 569 24.83 26.16 8.85
CA ASN A 569 25.91 26.18 9.85
C ASN A 569 26.93 25.04 9.72
N TRP A 570 26.54 23.87 9.22
CA TRP A 570 27.41 22.69 9.11
C TRP A 570 26.97 21.69 8.06
N ILE A 571 27.92 20.85 7.67
CA ILE A 571 27.74 19.66 6.84
C ILE A 571 27.44 18.48 7.78
N GLU A 572 26.35 17.75 7.53
CA GLU A 572 26.12 16.47 8.20
C GLU A 572 26.94 15.37 7.52
N ALA A 573 27.91 14.83 8.23
CA ALA A 573 28.76 13.77 7.70
C ALA A 573 28.02 12.44 7.71
N SER A 574 28.11 11.74 6.57
CA SER A 574 27.63 10.38 6.44
C SER A 574 28.73 9.34 6.60
N ASP A 575 29.99 9.73 6.28
CA ASP A 575 31.17 8.88 6.49
C ASP A 575 32.44 9.73 6.64
N VAL A 576 33.54 9.11 7.12
CA VAL A 576 34.84 9.76 7.29
C VAL A 576 35.97 8.79 7.01
N GLU A 577 36.92 9.22 6.20
CA GLU A 577 38.16 8.48 5.89
C GLU A 577 39.38 9.24 6.39
N LEU A 578 40.36 8.51 6.98
CA LEU A 578 41.67 9.05 7.36
C LEU A 578 42.59 9.06 6.14
N LEU A 579 43.03 10.26 5.72
CA LEU A 579 43.89 10.44 4.55
C LEU A 579 45.38 10.19 4.81
N ASP A 580 45.84 10.27 6.06
CA ASP A 580 47.21 9.99 6.43
C ASP A 580 47.33 8.63 7.13
N GLY A 581 47.90 7.67 6.42
CA GLY A 581 48.19 6.31 6.92
C GLY A 581 49.26 6.24 8.01
N SER A 582 49.05 6.91 9.16
CA SER A 582 49.66 6.54 10.41
C SER A 582 48.74 5.60 11.17
N ALA A 583 48.59 4.38 10.66
CA ALA A 583 48.08 3.30 11.45
C ALA A 583 48.94 3.15 12.71
N GLN A 584 48.57 3.81 13.78
CA GLN A 584 48.94 3.31 15.09
C GLN A 584 48.20 1.99 15.25
N SER A 585 48.94 0.90 14.96
CA SER A 585 48.52 -0.45 15.29
C SER A 585 47.99 -0.43 16.74
N ALA A 586 46.75 -0.77 16.92
CA ALA A 586 46.20 -1.07 18.23
C ALA A 586 47.16 -2.08 18.90
N PRO A 587 47.52 -1.90 20.19
CA PRO A 587 48.38 -2.86 20.86
C PRO A 587 47.63 -4.22 20.83
N PRO A 588 48.36 -5.32 20.55
CA PRO A 588 47.75 -6.63 20.51
C PRO A 588 47.11 -6.90 21.88
N VAL A 589 45.83 -7.24 21.86
CA VAL A 589 45.15 -7.78 23.03
C VAL A 589 45.83 -9.10 23.35
N GLU A 590 46.74 -9.09 24.35
CA GLU A 590 47.28 -10.32 24.94
C GLU A 590 46.11 -11.10 25.58
N THR A 591 45.59 -12.06 24.84
CA THR A 591 44.82 -13.15 25.40
C THR A 591 45.77 -14.03 26.19
N SER A 592 45.95 -13.75 27.49
CA SER A 592 46.58 -14.68 28.43
C SER A 592 45.65 -15.91 28.59
N VAL A 593 45.91 -16.91 27.77
CA VAL A 593 45.43 -18.25 28.03
C VAL A 593 46.32 -18.81 29.15
N SER A 594 45.80 -18.85 30.38
CA SER A 594 46.40 -19.64 31.45
C SER A 594 46.05 -21.10 31.20
N THR A 595 47.02 -21.83 30.68
CA THR A 595 47.06 -23.28 30.77
C THR A 595 47.37 -23.66 32.21
N GLU A 596 46.39 -24.15 32.98
CA GLU A 596 46.66 -25.01 34.10
C GLU A 596 46.38 -26.46 33.70
N ASP A 597 47.46 -27.21 33.92
CA ASP A 597 47.67 -28.59 33.61
C ASP A 597 47.08 -29.49 34.70
N SER A 598 46.78 -30.69 34.29
CA SER A 598 46.80 -31.94 35.06
C SER A 598 45.56 -32.46 35.77
N ALA A 599 45.35 -33.65 35.38
CA ALA A 599 45.09 -34.91 36.10
C ALA A 599 43.72 -35.57 35.87
N ASP A 600 43.85 -36.66 35.26
CA ASP A 600 43.03 -37.84 35.00
C ASP A 600 42.42 -38.49 36.26
N PRO A 601 41.72 -39.64 36.14
CA PRO A 601 40.28 -39.79 36.03
C PRO A 601 39.70 -40.61 37.20
N VAL A 602 38.40 -40.54 37.40
CA VAL A 602 37.69 -41.64 38.10
C VAL A 602 36.30 -41.86 37.49
N GLU A 603 36.21 -43.01 36.89
CA GLU A 603 35.06 -43.85 36.64
C GLU A 603 34.03 -43.90 37.77
N ASN A 604 32.76 -43.71 37.49
CA ASN A 604 31.77 -44.69 37.92
C ASN A 604 30.37 -44.44 37.32
N ALA A 605 29.87 -45.49 36.79
CA ALA A 605 28.50 -45.70 36.36
C ALA A 605 27.51 -45.70 37.52
N GLN A 606 26.25 -45.29 37.28
CA GLN A 606 25.05 -46.09 37.54
C GLN A 606 23.76 -45.35 37.19
N LYS A 607 23.07 -45.93 36.28
CA LYS A 607 21.66 -46.24 36.07
C LYS A 607 20.62 -45.79 37.10
N MET A 608 19.61 -45.13 36.52
CA MET A 608 18.14 -45.38 36.60
C MET A 608 17.43 -44.97 37.93
N PRO A 609 16.07 -44.79 37.85
CA PRO A 609 15.10 -45.17 36.80
C PRO A 609 14.54 -43.99 35.98
#